data_99e2462ed40238289762f16847849a52
#
_entry.id   99e2462ed40238289762f16847849a52
#
_cell.length_a   1.000
_cell.length_b   1.000
_cell.length_c   1.000
_cell.angle_alpha   90.00
_cell.angle_beta   90.00
_cell.angle_gamma   90.00
#
_symmetry.space_group_name_H-M   'P 1'
#
loop_
_entity.id
_entity.type
_entity.pdbx_description
1 polymer ?
#
loop_
_entity_poly.entity_id
_entity_poly.type
_entity_poly.pdbx_seq_one_letter_code
_entity_poly.pdbx_strand_id
1 'polypeptide(L)'
;ICVGGVVFEDEQRVSDGSAARDARAPVISSRPAALLHAAGGAAAVELAESEDVRAWLAGEGPAFAVGDAATDTDLERVAALWHAHPDVLLAGTAATIGAAAGAVAGVGASPRSPRPHVEGPVLVVCGSLHPAARAQVDALVAAGALAVSPGDDPGAAVAALRAGRHVVLASGRPNGDAIAPADAVATSQALAALAFQLEAAVRVPTVIVIGGDTAAAVLGDQPVEVGGTVAPGVAWCRPSGETEALVLTKPGGFGSPSALIVLIAAKMSP
;
A
#
# COMPACT_ATOMS: atom_id res chain seq x y z
N ILE A 1 13.73 1.12 -6.07
CA ILE A 1 14.54 0.99 -7.29
C ILE A 1 15.20 -0.37 -7.34
N CYS A 2 15.52 -0.87 -8.55
CA CYS A 2 16.31 -2.07 -8.77
C CYS A 2 17.57 -1.70 -9.59
N VAL A 3 18.74 -2.01 -9.06
CA VAL A 3 20.04 -1.70 -9.68
C VAL A 3 20.99 -2.88 -9.51
N GLY A 4 21.55 -3.38 -10.59
CA GLY A 4 22.43 -4.58 -10.59
C GLY A 4 21.71 -5.81 -10.01
N GLY A 5 20.42 -5.98 -10.33
CA GLY A 5 19.59 -7.07 -9.81
C GLY A 5 19.30 -6.99 -8.31
N VAL A 6 19.56 -5.86 -7.65
CA VAL A 6 19.32 -5.65 -6.21
C VAL A 6 18.27 -4.59 -6.00
N VAL A 7 17.27 -4.90 -5.19
CA VAL A 7 16.18 -3.97 -4.84
C VAL A 7 16.54 -3.16 -3.60
N PHE A 8 16.34 -1.84 -3.70
CA PHE A 8 16.56 -0.87 -2.63
C PHE A 8 15.29 -0.08 -2.33
N GLU A 9 15.10 0.25 -1.06
CA GLU A 9 14.12 1.20 -0.52
C GLU A 9 14.89 2.23 0.32
N ASP A 10 14.75 3.51 0.01
CA ASP A 10 15.45 4.61 0.70
C ASP A 10 16.98 4.36 0.86
N GLU A 11 17.63 3.99 -0.25
CA GLU A 11 19.07 3.68 -0.32
C GLU A 11 19.51 2.44 0.49
N GLN A 12 18.59 1.76 1.18
CA GLN A 12 18.83 0.54 1.91
C GLN A 12 18.34 -0.68 1.12
N ARG A 13 19.07 -1.79 1.19
CA ARG A 13 18.59 -3.06 0.64
C ARG A 13 17.30 -3.48 1.33
N VAL A 14 16.29 -3.92 0.59
CA VAL A 14 14.99 -4.31 1.15
C VAL A 14 15.09 -5.46 2.16
N SER A 15 16.09 -6.34 2.02
CA SER A 15 16.37 -7.40 3.00
C SER A 15 16.97 -6.90 4.34
N ASP A 16 17.42 -5.66 4.40
CA ASP A 16 18.02 -5.07 5.59
C ASP A 16 17.07 -4.06 6.25
N GLY A 17 16.01 -3.70 5.54
CA GLY A 17 15.03 -2.69 5.89
C GLY A 17 13.81 -3.19 6.66
N SER A 18 12.72 -2.42 6.57
CA SER A 18 11.44 -2.73 7.20
C SER A 18 10.78 -3.97 6.60
N ALA A 19 10.97 -4.21 5.31
CA ALA A 19 10.42 -5.37 4.61
C ALA A 19 10.95 -6.71 5.14
N ALA A 20 12.20 -6.76 5.64
CA ALA A 20 12.77 -7.95 6.27
C ALA A 20 12.07 -8.32 7.59
N ARG A 21 11.38 -7.37 8.21
CA ARG A 21 10.67 -7.55 9.48
C ARG A 21 9.16 -7.70 9.33
N ASP A 22 8.68 -7.86 8.08
CA ASP A 22 7.27 -8.14 7.85
C ASP A 22 6.86 -9.46 8.52
N ALA A 23 5.77 -9.44 9.28
CA ALA A 23 5.35 -10.58 10.10
C ALA A 23 4.84 -11.77 9.27
N ARG A 24 4.35 -11.53 8.06
CA ARG A 24 3.75 -12.57 7.20
C ARG A 24 4.64 -12.97 6.05
N ALA A 25 5.35 -12.01 5.47
CA ALA A 25 6.16 -12.22 4.27
C ALA A 25 7.51 -11.47 4.39
N PRO A 26 8.38 -11.87 5.34
CA PRO A 26 9.68 -11.22 5.50
C PRO A 26 10.51 -11.38 4.23
N VAL A 27 11.07 -10.27 3.76
CA VAL A 27 11.95 -10.27 2.58
C VAL A 27 13.34 -10.77 3.00
N ILE A 28 13.66 -11.99 2.60
CA ILE A 28 14.92 -12.68 2.97
C ILE A 28 16.08 -12.39 2.03
N SER A 29 15.82 -11.79 0.88
CA SER A 29 16.84 -11.42 -0.11
C SER A 29 16.43 -10.16 -0.87
N SER A 30 17.36 -9.27 -1.11
CA SER A 30 17.15 -8.11 -1.99
C SER A 30 17.34 -8.44 -3.48
N ARG A 31 17.64 -9.69 -3.84
CA ARG A 31 17.73 -10.15 -5.22
C ARG A 31 16.48 -10.91 -5.62
N PRO A 32 15.62 -10.38 -6.50
CA PRO A 32 14.44 -11.09 -6.99
C PRO A 32 14.76 -12.43 -7.64
N ALA A 33 15.88 -12.53 -8.37
CA ALA A 33 16.34 -13.79 -8.96
C ALA A 33 16.57 -14.89 -7.89
N ALA A 34 17.14 -14.55 -6.74
CA ALA A 34 17.32 -15.47 -5.63
C ALA A 34 15.97 -15.87 -4.98
N LEU A 35 15.02 -14.95 -4.89
CA LEU A 35 13.66 -15.24 -4.37
C LEU A 35 12.91 -16.17 -5.33
N LEU A 36 12.99 -15.96 -6.64
CA LEU A 36 12.40 -16.84 -7.66
C LEU A 36 12.98 -18.25 -7.57
N HIS A 37 14.29 -18.35 -7.43
CA HIS A 37 14.97 -19.65 -7.27
C HIS A 37 14.49 -20.36 -5.97
N ALA A 38 14.43 -19.64 -4.87
CA ALA A 38 13.99 -20.21 -3.58
C ALA A 38 12.51 -20.64 -3.59
N ALA A 39 11.65 -19.94 -4.33
CA ALA A 39 10.23 -20.23 -4.39
C ALA A 39 9.85 -21.44 -5.27
N GLY A 40 10.64 -21.74 -6.29
CA GLY A 40 10.28 -22.83 -7.21
C GLY A 40 11.44 -23.42 -7.99
N GLY A 41 12.69 -23.15 -7.61
CA GLY A 41 13.89 -23.62 -8.32
C GLY A 41 14.12 -22.98 -9.69
N ALA A 42 13.31 -21.95 -10.04
CA ALA A 42 13.42 -21.29 -11.33
C ALA A 42 14.73 -20.51 -11.43
N ALA A 43 15.46 -20.70 -12.53
CA ALA A 43 16.58 -19.84 -12.88
C ALA A 43 16.05 -18.50 -13.43
N ALA A 44 16.70 -17.41 -13.06
CA ALA A 44 16.43 -16.08 -13.59
C ALA A 44 17.74 -15.42 -13.99
N VAL A 45 17.72 -14.66 -15.08
CA VAL A 45 18.82 -13.80 -15.51
C VAL A 45 18.58 -12.37 -15.01
N GLU A 46 19.62 -11.70 -14.57
CA GLU A 46 19.58 -10.27 -14.23
C GLU A 46 19.95 -9.48 -15.48
N LEU A 47 19.05 -8.61 -15.94
CA LEU A 47 19.19 -7.83 -17.17
C LEU A 47 19.59 -6.41 -16.82
N ALA A 48 20.90 -6.15 -16.76
CA ALA A 48 21.45 -4.84 -16.48
C ALA A 48 21.61 -3.97 -17.75
N GLU A 49 21.93 -4.60 -18.86
CA GLU A 49 22.24 -3.92 -20.12
C GLU A 49 21.21 -4.24 -21.21
N SER A 50 21.09 -3.33 -22.19
CA SER A 50 20.13 -3.49 -23.29
C SER A 50 20.44 -4.67 -24.22
N GLU A 51 21.69 -5.12 -24.27
CA GLU A 51 22.10 -6.31 -25.03
C GLU A 51 21.62 -7.59 -24.38
N ASP A 52 21.69 -7.68 -23.04
CA ASP A 52 21.17 -8.79 -22.25
C ASP A 52 19.67 -8.98 -22.45
N VAL A 53 18.93 -7.85 -22.49
CA VAL A 53 17.48 -7.85 -22.74
C VAL A 53 17.17 -8.42 -24.11
N ARG A 54 17.91 -8.01 -25.16
CA ARG A 54 17.69 -8.51 -26.53
C ARG A 54 18.01 -10.01 -26.66
N ALA A 55 19.10 -10.47 -26.07
CA ALA A 55 19.46 -11.87 -26.05
C ALA A 55 18.40 -12.72 -25.36
N TRP A 56 17.93 -12.27 -24.20
CA TRP A 56 16.87 -12.94 -23.48
C TRP A 56 15.56 -12.99 -24.28
N LEU A 57 15.12 -11.87 -24.89
CA LEU A 57 13.93 -11.81 -25.73
C LEU A 57 14.05 -12.67 -27.00
N ALA A 58 15.28 -12.96 -27.48
CA ALA A 58 15.52 -13.89 -28.57
C ALA A 58 15.38 -15.36 -28.14
N GLY A 59 15.06 -15.65 -26.88
CA GLY A 59 14.92 -17.00 -26.34
C GLY A 59 16.24 -17.60 -25.84
N GLU A 60 17.26 -16.78 -25.68
CA GLU A 60 18.54 -17.18 -25.13
C GLU A 60 18.52 -17.02 -23.59
N GLY A 61 18.39 -18.12 -22.85
CA GLY A 61 18.46 -18.08 -21.39
C GLY A 61 17.23 -18.63 -20.66
N PRO A 62 17.14 -18.37 -19.35
CA PRO A 62 16.08 -18.89 -18.50
C PRO A 62 14.73 -18.21 -18.78
N ALA A 63 13.63 -18.88 -18.35
CA ALA A 63 12.27 -18.38 -18.55
C ALA A 63 11.94 -17.09 -17.76
N PHE A 64 12.73 -16.74 -16.76
CA PHE A 64 12.54 -15.54 -15.94
C PHE A 64 13.70 -14.57 -16.13
N ALA A 65 13.36 -13.30 -16.16
CA ALA A 65 14.34 -12.21 -16.18
C ALA A 65 13.97 -11.14 -15.15
N VAL A 66 14.98 -10.56 -14.54
CA VAL A 66 14.85 -9.42 -13.62
C VAL A 66 15.50 -8.21 -14.27
N GLY A 67 14.68 -7.23 -14.64
CA GLY A 67 15.15 -5.98 -15.24
C GLY A 67 15.43 -4.91 -14.19
N ASP A 68 16.51 -4.16 -14.39
CA ASP A 68 16.82 -2.98 -13.59
C ASP A 68 15.94 -1.79 -13.98
N ALA A 69 15.53 -1.03 -12.98
CA ALA A 69 14.85 0.26 -13.13
C ALA A 69 15.13 1.16 -11.92
N ALA A 70 15.85 2.24 -12.14
CA ALA A 70 16.18 3.23 -11.13
C ALA A 70 15.34 4.51 -11.28
N THR A 71 14.83 4.78 -12.49
CA THR A 71 14.11 6.00 -12.86
C THR A 71 12.80 5.67 -13.58
N ASP A 72 11.91 6.66 -13.69
CA ASP A 72 10.68 6.55 -14.49
C ASP A 72 10.98 6.27 -15.97
N THR A 73 12.06 6.84 -16.51
CA THR A 73 12.53 6.56 -17.88
C THR A 73 12.92 5.09 -18.07
N ASP A 74 13.50 4.46 -17.05
CA ASP A 74 13.79 3.03 -17.11
C ASP A 74 12.52 2.19 -17.15
N LEU A 75 11.50 2.58 -16.35
CA LEU A 75 10.20 1.93 -16.36
C LEU A 75 9.48 2.09 -17.70
N GLU A 76 9.54 3.28 -18.31
CA GLU A 76 8.99 3.52 -19.66
C GLU A 76 9.68 2.66 -20.71
N ARG A 77 11.01 2.50 -20.63
CA ARG A 77 11.79 1.63 -21.52
C ARG A 77 11.38 0.16 -21.37
N VAL A 78 11.25 -0.32 -20.12
CA VAL A 78 10.79 -1.71 -19.84
C VAL A 78 9.39 -1.92 -20.38
N ALA A 79 8.49 -0.97 -20.18
CA ALA A 79 7.12 -1.01 -20.67
C ALA A 79 7.04 -1.05 -22.21
N ALA A 80 7.85 -0.26 -22.90
CA ALA A 80 7.93 -0.25 -24.36
C ALA A 80 8.46 -1.58 -24.91
N LEU A 81 9.49 -2.15 -24.28
CA LEU A 81 10.02 -3.46 -24.65
C LEU A 81 8.97 -4.56 -24.45
N TRP A 82 8.29 -4.57 -23.30
CA TRP A 82 7.22 -5.52 -23.04
C TRP A 82 6.08 -5.40 -24.06
N HIS A 83 5.65 -4.18 -24.38
CA HIS A 83 4.59 -3.94 -25.35
C HIS A 83 4.92 -4.49 -26.75
N ALA A 84 6.19 -4.46 -27.13
CA ALA A 84 6.69 -5.03 -28.37
C ALA A 84 6.78 -6.57 -28.35
N HIS A 85 6.67 -7.20 -27.19
CA HIS A 85 6.83 -8.66 -27.00
C HIS A 85 5.63 -9.24 -26.22
N PRO A 86 4.47 -9.46 -26.88
CA PRO A 86 3.23 -9.87 -26.22
C PRO A 86 3.27 -11.24 -25.54
N ASP A 87 4.27 -12.06 -25.89
CA ASP A 87 4.48 -13.38 -25.27
C ASP A 87 5.18 -13.30 -23.92
N VAL A 88 5.64 -12.12 -23.50
CA VAL A 88 6.29 -11.88 -22.22
C VAL A 88 5.27 -11.44 -21.19
N LEU A 89 5.19 -12.16 -20.08
CA LEU A 89 4.39 -11.73 -18.92
C LEU A 89 5.20 -10.73 -18.08
N LEU A 90 4.73 -9.50 -17.98
CA LEU A 90 5.32 -8.48 -17.13
C LEU A 90 4.77 -8.58 -15.70
N ALA A 91 5.66 -8.69 -14.72
CA ALA A 91 5.35 -8.58 -13.30
C ALA A 91 6.20 -7.47 -12.67
N GLY A 92 5.60 -6.68 -11.79
CA GLY A 92 6.32 -5.59 -11.15
C GLY A 92 5.48 -4.80 -10.16
N THR A 93 6.02 -3.69 -9.70
CA THR A 93 5.34 -2.76 -8.80
C THR A 93 4.21 -2.00 -9.51
N ALA A 94 3.42 -1.26 -8.74
CA ALA A 94 2.38 -0.37 -9.29
C ALA A 94 2.94 0.63 -10.32
N ALA A 95 4.17 1.12 -10.12
CA ALA A 95 4.84 2.00 -11.07
C ALA A 95 5.15 1.29 -12.40
N THR A 96 5.63 0.05 -12.34
CA THR A 96 5.90 -0.80 -13.53
C THR A 96 4.60 -1.04 -14.31
N ILE A 97 3.53 -1.41 -13.62
CA ILE A 97 2.23 -1.67 -14.26
C ILE A 97 1.64 -0.36 -14.81
N GLY A 98 1.81 0.76 -14.13
CA GLY A 98 1.42 2.07 -14.61
C GLY A 98 2.11 2.48 -15.91
N ALA A 99 3.42 2.25 -16.03
CA ALA A 99 4.20 2.47 -17.23
C ALA A 99 3.73 1.56 -18.38
N ALA A 100 3.46 0.28 -18.09
CA ALA A 100 2.92 -0.68 -19.06
C ALA A 100 1.54 -0.26 -19.57
N ALA A 101 0.65 0.18 -18.69
CA ALA A 101 -0.65 0.69 -19.07
C ALA A 101 -0.54 1.93 -19.99
N GLY A 102 0.41 2.82 -19.70
CA GLY A 102 0.74 3.97 -20.57
C GLY A 102 1.19 3.55 -21.96
N ALA A 103 2.05 2.54 -22.07
CA ALA A 103 2.53 2.01 -23.36
C ALA A 103 1.39 1.40 -24.20
N VAL A 104 0.45 0.69 -23.58
CA VAL A 104 -0.71 0.12 -24.26
C VAL A 104 -1.72 1.20 -24.69
N ALA A 105 -2.00 2.16 -23.83
CA ALA A 105 -3.02 3.17 -24.08
C ALA A 105 -2.62 4.23 -25.12
N GLY A 106 -1.36 4.23 -25.60
CA GLY A 106 -0.87 5.24 -26.54
C GLY A 106 -0.90 6.65 -25.98
N VAL A 107 -0.76 6.74 -24.68
CA VAL A 107 -0.68 7.90 -23.82
C VAL A 107 -1.54 9.11 -24.15
N GLY A 108 -2.69 9.12 -23.61
CA GLY A 108 -3.23 10.28 -22.90
C GLY A 108 -3.46 9.80 -21.48
N ALA A 109 -3.04 10.55 -20.48
CA ALA A 109 -3.41 10.22 -19.12
C ALA A 109 -4.92 9.94 -19.10
N SER A 110 -5.32 8.75 -18.65
CA SER A 110 -6.76 8.47 -18.42
C SER A 110 -7.35 9.66 -17.69
N PRO A 111 -8.53 10.14 -18.05
CA PRO A 111 -9.14 11.23 -17.30
C PRO A 111 -9.12 10.82 -15.84
N ARG A 112 -8.40 11.55 -15.02
CA ARG A 112 -8.32 11.28 -13.59
C ARG A 112 -9.75 11.32 -13.07
N SER A 113 -10.21 10.22 -12.49
CA SER A 113 -11.48 10.27 -11.77
C SER A 113 -11.46 11.44 -10.80
N PRO A 114 -12.53 12.22 -10.68
CA PRO A 114 -12.58 13.32 -9.73
C PRO A 114 -12.13 12.81 -8.37
N ARG A 115 -11.18 13.48 -7.76
CA ARG A 115 -10.71 13.08 -6.43
C ARG A 115 -11.85 13.31 -5.45
N PRO A 116 -12.20 12.31 -4.62
CA PRO A 116 -13.26 12.47 -3.65
C PRO A 116 -12.82 13.48 -2.58
N HIS A 117 -13.77 14.21 -2.05
CA HIS A 117 -13.55 15.06 -0.90
C HIS A 117 -13.45 14.20 0.36
N VAL A 118 -12.41 14.40 1.15
CA VAL A 118 -12.34 13.82 2.50
C VAL A 118 -13.24 14.65 3.42
N GLU A 119 -14.32 14.04 3.84
CA GLU A 119 -15.26 14.63 4.77
C GLU A 119 -14.99 14.07 6.16
N GLY A 120 -15.08 14.88 7.17
CA GLY A 120 -14.73 14.41 8.50
C GLY A 120 -15.76 14.71 9.52
N PRO A 121 -15.83 13.95 10.64
CA PRO A 121 -14.70 13.27 11.27
C PRO A 121 -14.21 12.03 10.50
N VAL A 122 -12.92 11.78 10.57
CA VAL A 122 -12.26 10.65 9.89
C VAL A 122 -11.94 9.58 10.93
N LEU A 123 -12.22 8.32 10.58
CA LEU A 123 -11.76 7.15 11.30
C LEU A 123 -10.52 6.59 10.60
N VAL A 124 -9.39 6.57 11.29
CA VAL A 124 -8.15 5.93 10.80
C VAL A 124 -8.02 4.56 11.44
N VAL A 125 -7.83 3.52 10.65
CA VAL A 125 -7.61 2.13 11.11
C VAL A 125 -6.21 1.71 10.72
N CYS A 126 -5.29 1.62 11.67
CA CYS A 126 -3.87 1.33 11.43
C CYS A 126 -3.44 0.02 12.08
N GLY A 127 -3.35 -1.05 11.29
CA GLY A 127 -2.73 -2.31 11.70
C GLY A 127 -1.24 -2.42 11.35
N SER A 128 -0.72 -1.47 10.59
CA SER A 128 0.68 -1.48 10.16
C SER A 128 1.63 -1.18 11.32
N LEU A 129 2.67 -1.99 11.47
CA LEU A 129 3.79 -1.77 12.40
C LEU A 129 4.96 -1.02 11.74
N HIS A 130 4.83 -0.65 10.47
CA HIS A 130 5.88 0.09 9.76
C HIS A 130 6.16 1.43 10.44
N PRO A 131 7.45 1.83 10.64
CA PRO A 131 7.80 3.07 11.34
C PRO A 131 7.15 4.32 10.75
N ALA A 132 7.04 4.41 9.40
CA ALA A 132 6.38 5.53 8.74
C ALA A 132 4.89 5.62 9.10
N ALA A 133 4.16 4.50 9.14
CA ALA A 133 2.76 4.48 9.54
C ALA A 133 2.59 4.92 10.99
N ARG A 134 3.47 4.47 11.88
CA ARG A 134 3.46 4.86 13.30
C ARG A 134 3.72 6.34 13.48
N ALA A 135 4.74 6.89 12.81
CA ALA A 135 5.02 8.33 12.86
C ALA A 135 3.84 9.18 12.37
N GLN A 136 3.10 8.70 11.37
CA GLN A 136 1.89 9.37 10.88
C GLN A 136 0.74 9.32 11.88
N VAL A 137 0.53 8.18 12.54
CA VAL A 137 -0.46 8.03 13.62
C VAL A 137 -0.11 8.95 14.78
N ASP A 138 1.15 8.95 15.23
CA ASP A 138 1.63 9.79 16.33
C ASP A 138 1.44 11.29 16.01
N ALA A 139 1.76 11.70 14.78
CA ALA A 139 1.56 13.08 14.34
C ALA A 139 0.07 13.47 14.33
N LEU A 140 -0.82 12.57 13.90
CA LEU A 140 -2.26 12.84 13.88
C LEU A 140 -2.84 12.89 15.31
N VAL A 141 -2.37 12.05 16.22
CA VAL A 141 -2.72 12.08 17.64
C VAL A 141 -2.24 13.37 18.29
N ALA A 142 -1.00 13.79 18.01
CA ALA A 142 -0.46 15.08 18.47
C ALA A 142 -1.27 16.27 17.93
N ALA A 143 -1.87 16.15 16.74
CA ALA A 143 -2.78 17.14 16.16
C ALA A 143 -4.21 17.10 16.75
N GLY A 144 -4.48 16.23 17.74
CA GLY A 144 -5.74 16.22 18.50
C GLY A 144 -6.67 15.05 18.19
N ALA A 145 -6.31 14.08 17.35
CA ALA A 145 -7.09 12.87 17.20
C ALA A 145 -7.12 12.03 18.49
N LEU A 146 -8.18 11.26 18.70
CA LEU A 146 -8.27 10.30 19.79
C LEU A 146 -7.67 8.96 19.35
N ALA A 147 -6.67 8.46 20.04
CA ALA A 147 -6.16 7.09 19.86
C ALA A 147 -6.99 6.11 20.70
N VAL A 148 -7.34 4.98 20.10
CA VAL A 148 -8.10 3.88 20.72
C VAL A 148 -7.49 2.55 20.28
N SER A 149 -7.34 1.61 21.19
CA SER A 149 -6.83 0.27 20.90
C SER A 149 -7.93 -0.79 21.03
N PRO A 150 -7.80 -1.94 20.38
CA PRO A 150 -8.69 -3.07 20.65
C PRO A 150 -8.69 -3.42 22.15
N GLY A 151 -9.88 -3.47 22.75
CA GLY A 151 -10.05 -3.68 24.18
C GLY A 151 -10.36 -2.43 24.99
N ASP A 152 -10.17 -1.24 24.43
CA ASP A 152 -10.60 0.02 25.05
C ASP A 152 -12.12 0.18 24.92
N ASP A 153 -12.70 1.06 25.76
CA ASP A 153 -14.13 1.38 25.68
C ASP A 153 -14.46 2.12 24.37
N PRO A 154 -15.29 1.56 23.48
CA PRO A 154 -15.67 2.21 22.23
C PRO A 154 -16.52 3.48 22.44
N GLY A 155 -17.12 3.67 23.61
CA GLY A 155 -17.95 4.82 23.92
C GLY A 155 -17.19 6.14 23.80
N ALA A 156 -15.93 6.18 24.21
CA ALA A 156 -15.08 7.37 24.06
C ALA A 156 -14.84 7.72 22.58
N ALA A 157 -14.62 6.71 21.73
CA ALA A 157 -14.44 6.89 20.29
C ALA A 157 -15.73 7.39 19.62
N VAL A 158 -16.88 6.82 19.97
CA VAL A 158 -18.20 7.27 19.48
C VAL A 158 -18.45 8.72 19.86
N ALA A 159 -18.18 9.09 21.11
CA ALA A 159 -18.34 10.47 21.57
C ALA A 159 -17.43 11.45 20.82
N ALA A 160 -16.18 11.07 20.59
CA ALA A 160 -15.21 11.86 19.84
C ALA A 160 -15.67 12.08 18.38
N LEU A 161 -16.07 11.02 17.66
CA LEU A 161 -16.59 11.12 16.30
C LEU A 161 -17.83 11.99 16.21
N ARG A 162 -18.79 11.86 17.15
CA ARG A 162 -19.99 12.72 17.22
C ARG A 162 -19.66 14.18 17.47
N ALA A 163 -18.57 14.44 18.20
CA ALA A 163 -18.07 15.80 18.43
C ALA A 163 -17.25 16.36 17.26
N GLY A 164 -17.14 15.65 16.13
CA GLY A 164 -16.37 16.07 14.97
C GLY A 164 -14.86 15.84 15.11
N ARG A 165 -14.44 15.10 16.11
CA ARG A 165 -13.02 14.79 16.35
C ARG A 165 -12.62 13.52 15.60
N HIS A 166 -11.43 13.53 14.98
CA HIS A 166 -10.86 12.33 14.34
C HIS A 166 -10.52 11.26 15.38
N VAL A 167 -10.64 9.99 14.97
CA VAL A 167 -10.29 8.83 15.80
C VAL A 167 -9.28 7.95 15.05
N VAL A 168 -8.29 7.45 15.77
CA VAL A 168 -7.29 6.50 15.25
C VAL A 168 -7.42 5.20 16.03
N LEU A 169 -7.76 4.12 15.34
CA LEU A 169 -7.65 2.76 15.85
C LEU A 169 -6.27 2.21 15.54
N ALA A 170 -5.52 1.82 16.55
CA ALA A 170 -4.20 1.22 16.41
C ALA A 170 -3.99 0.10 17.43
N SER A 171 -3.06 -0.81 17.15
CA SER A 171 -2.84 -1.99 18.00
C SER A 171 -2.28 -1.69 19.41
N GLY A 172 -1.86 -0.46 19.69
CA GLY A 172 -1.22 -0.10 20.97
C GLY A 172 0.17 -0.73 21.22
N ARG A 173 0.67 -1.55 20.29
CA ARG A 173 1.97 -2.21 20.44
C ARG A 173 3.13 -1.22 20.25
N PRO A 174 4.22 -1.34 21.02
CA PRO A 174 5.43 -0.54 20.83
C PRO A 174 6.00 -0.69 19.41
N ASN A 175 6.72 0.33 18.96
CA ASN A 175 7.43 0.29 17.68
C ASN A 175 8.55 -0.76 17.72
N GLY A 176 8.65 -1.56 16.67
CA GLY A 176 9.77 -2.49 16.45
C GLY A 176 9.61 -3.87 17.08
N ASP A 177 8.53 -4.14 17.80
CA ASP A 177 8.26 -5.49 18.30
C ASP A 177 7.97 -6.44 17.15
N ALA A 178 8.67 -7.58 17.14
CA ALA A 178 8.32 -8.68 16.26
C ALA A 178 6.94 -9.22 16.67
N ILE A 179 6.07 -9.44 15.66
CA ILE A 179 4.75 -10.02 15.88
C ILE A 179 4.67 -11.35 15.12
N ALA A 180 4.12 -12.37 15.76
CA ALA A 180 3.86 -13.63 15.06
C ALA A 180 2.79 -13.43 13.98
N PRO A 181 2.85 -14.17 12.85
CA PRO A 181 1.86 -14.06 11.77
C PRO A 181 0.40 -14.21 12.24
N ALA A 182 0.14 -15.13 13.14
CA ALA A 182 -1.21 -15.34 13.72
C ALA A 182 -1.69 -14.11 14.51
N ASP A 183 -0.81 -13.47 15.28
CA ASP A 183 -1.12 -12.26 16.04
C ASP A 183 -1.36 -11.06 15.11
N ALA A 184 -0.66 -10.98 13.97
CA ALA A 184 -0.88 -9.94 12.97
C ALA A 184 -2.30 -10.04 12.37
N VAL A 185 -2.73 -11.26 12.03
CA VAL A 185 -4.09 -11.52 11.54
C VAL A 185 -5.13 -11.17 12.62
N ALA A 186 -4.95 -11.67 13.83
CA ALA A 186 -5.86 -11.40 14.95
C ALA A 186 -5.97 -9.89 15.25
N THR A 187 -4.84 -9.17 15.17
CA THR A 187 -4.82 -7.71 15.35
C THR A 187 -5.63 -7.00 14.27
N SER A 188 -5.44 -7.37 13.00
CA SER A 188 -6.20 -6.77 11.89
C SER A 188 -7.70 -7.04 12.01
N GLN A 189 -8.09 -8.25 12.41
CA GLN A 189 -9.48 -8.61 12.67
C GLN A 189 -10.08 -7.84 13.85
N ALA A 190 -9.35 -7.69 14.95
CA ALA A 190 -9.81 -6.94 16.11
C ALA A 190 -10.00 -5.44 15.79
N LEU A 191 -9.10 -4.85 15.01
CA LEU A 191 -9.23 -3.47 14.54
C LEU A 191 -10.43 -3.29 13.61
N ALA A 192 -10.67 -4.24 12.68
CA ALA A 192 -11.83 -4.22 11.81
C ALA A 192 -13.14 -4.36 12.59
N ALA A 193 -13.20 -5.29 13.54
CA ALA A 193 -14.38 -5.46 14.40
C ALA A 193 -14.71 -4.19 15.19
N LEU A 194 -13.69 -3.51 15.73
CA LEU A 194 -13.88 -2.24 16.42
C LEU A 194 -14.33 -1.14 15.46
N ALA A 195 -13.77 -1.07 14.25
CA ALA A 195 -14.22 -0.12 13.23
C ALA A 195 -15.70 -0.32 12.88
N PHE A 196 -16.14 -1.55 12.64
CA PHE A 196 -17.56 -1.86 12.40
C PHE A 196 -18.48 -1.48 13.56
N GLN A 197 -18.04 -1.69 14.81
CA GLN A 197 -18.81 -1.24 15.98
C GLN A 197 -19.00 0.28 16.02
N LEU A 198 -17.94 1.03 15.66
CA LEU A 198 -18.02 2.50 15.60
C LEU A 198 -18.92 2.96 14.45
N GLU A 199 -18.78 2.37 13.26
CA GLU A 199 -19.64 2.72 12.10
C GLU A 199 -21.11 2.40 12.34
N ALA A 200 -21.43 1.33 13.06
CA ALA A 200 -22.79 1.00 13.46
C ALA A 200 -23.38 2.00 14.49
N ALA A 201 -22.52 2.60 15.32
CA ALA A 201 -22.93 3.53 16.36
C ALA A 201 -23.01 5.00 15.90
N VAL A 202 -22.19 5.36 14.88
CA VAL A 202 -22.11 6.73 14.36
C VAL A 202 -21.72 6.70 12.90
N ARG A 203 -22.39 7.50 12.05
CA ARG A 203 -22.00 7.62 10.64
C ARG A 203 -20.61 8.24 10.53
N VAL A 204 -19.68 7.50 9.92
CA VAL A 204 -18.33 7.95 9.61
C VAL A 204 -18.24 8.18 8.11
N PRO A 205 -18.11 9.43 7.63
CA PRO A 205 -18.12 9.71 6.20
C PRO A 205 -16.84 9.28 5.48
N THR A 206 -15.71 9.21 6.20
CA THR A 206 -14.41 8.81 5.65
C THR A 206 -13.67 7.87 6.59
N VAL A 207 -13.22 6.74 6.05
CA VAL A 207 -12.37 5.76 6.73
C VAL A 207 -11.04 5.68 6.00
N ILE A 208 -9.92 5.80 6.72
CA ILE A 208 -8.57 5.63 6.17
C ILE A 208 -7.97 4.36 6.76
N VAL A 209 -7.65 3.39 5.92
CA VAL A 209 -7.09 2.11 6.36
C VAL A 209 -5.63 2.02 5.98
N ILE A 210 -4.77 1.71 6.96
CA ILE A 210 -3.32 1.61 6.79
C ILE A 210 -2.84 0.18 7.03
N GLY A 211 -2.33 -0.42 5.97
CA GLY A 211 -1.88 -1.81 5.91
C GLY A 211 -2.82 -2.70 5.09
N GLY A 212 -2.25 -3.59 4.28
CA GLY A 212 -3.00 -4.45 3.35
C GLY A 212 -3.90 -5.45 4.08
N ASP A 213 -3.39 -6.14 5.10
CA ASP A 213 -4.17 -7.09 5.90
C ASP A 213 -5.33 -6.41 6.64
N THR A 214 -5.09 -5.19 7.13
CA THR A 214 -6.13 -4.38 7.78
C THR A 214 -7.19 -3.95 6.77
N ALA A 215 -6.77 -3.56 5.56
CA ALA A 215 -7.70 -3.21 4.49
C ALA A 215 -8.56 -4.42 4.07
N ALA A 216 -7.96 -5.59 3.95
CA ALA A 216 -8.69 -6.82 3.68
C ALA A 216 -9.70 -7.17 4.79
N ALA A 217 -9.31 -6.98 6.06
CA ALA A 217 -10.21 -7.23 7.19
C ALA A 217 -11.36 -6.22 7.28
N VAL A 218 -11.12 -4.94 6.97
CA VAL A 218 -12.15 -3.88 7.00
C VAL A 218 -13.08 -3.96 5.78
N LEU A 219 -12.55 -4.23 4.59
CA LEU A 219 -13.36 -4.33 3.37
C LEU A 219 -14.08 -5.69 3.27
N GLY A 220 -13.49 -6.76 3.83
CA GLY A 220 -14.04 -8.11 3.71
C GLY A 220 -14.16 -8.56 2.25
N ASP A 221 -15.17 -9.40 1.98
CA ASP A 221 -15.44 -9.96 0.66
C ASP A 221 -16.48 -9.13 -0.14
N GLN A 222 -16.87 -7.97 0.37
CA GLN A 222 -17.85 -7.14 -0.33
C GLN A 222 -17.26 -6.51 -1.60
N PRO A 223 -18.05 -6.39 -2.68
CA PRO A 223 -17.61 -5.65 -3.86
C PRO A 223 -17.33 -4.20 -3.51
N VAL A 224 -16.29 -3.65 -4.14
CA VAL A 224 -15.91 -2.24 -3.98
C VAL A 224 -15.81 -1.56 -5.34
N GLU A 225 -16.28 -0.34 -5.46
CA GLU A 225 -16.01 0.51 -6.62
C GLU A 225 -14.69 1.23 -6.38
N VAL A 226 -13.67 0.90 -7.19
CA VAL A 226 -12.36 1.54 -7.12
C VAL A 226 -12.36 2.81 -7.96
N GLY A 227 -12.12 3.94 -7.35
CA GLY A 227 -12.22 5.24 -8.02
C GLY A 227 -10.90 5.85 -8.48
N GLY A 228 -9.78 5.36 -7.99
CA GLY A 228 -8.45 5.87 -8.35
C GLY A 228 -7.57 6.20 -7.14
N THR A 229 -6.64 7.15 -7.31
CA THR A 229 -5.69 7.55 -6.26
C THR A 229 -5.87 9.01 -5.86
N VAL A 230 -5.78 9.28 -4.56
CA VAL A 230 -5.80 10.66 -4.00
C VAL A 230 -4.40 11.21 -3.77
N ALA A 231 -3.43 10.33 -3.53
CA ALA A 231 -2.00 10.64 -3.39
C ALA A 231 -1.18 9.42 -3.85
N PRO A 232 0.13 9.53 -4.09
CA PRO A 232 0.97 8.38 -4.38
C PRO A 232 0.79 7.26 -3.34
N GLY A 233 0.45 6.06 -3.82
CA GLY A 233 0.18 4.89 -2.98
C GLY A 233 -1.13 4.93 -2.18
N VAL A 234 -1.95 5.97 -2.27
CA VAL A 234 -3.23 6.08 -1.55
C VAL A 234 -4.37 5.97 -2.54
N ALA A 235 -5.00 4.81 -2.59
CA ALA A 235 -6.18 4.56 -3.40
C ALA A 235 -7.47 4.89 -2.62
N TRP A 236 -8.55 5.17 -3.35
CA TRP A 236 -9.86 5.31 -2.76
C TRP A 236 -10.87 4.35 -3.41
N CYS A 237 -11.80 3.90 -2.60
CA CYS A 237 -12.92 3.08 -3.04
C CYS A 237 -14.20 3.40 -2.26
N ARG A 238 -15.32 2.92 -2.77
CA ARG A 238 -16.60 2.89 -2.08
C ARG A 238 -17.09 1.45 -2.00
N PRO A 239 -17.36 0.92 -0.80
CA PRO A 239 -18.01 -0.38 -0.66
C PRO A 239 -19.40 -0.35 -1.32
N SER A 240 -19.74 -1.44 -2.02
CA SER A 240 -21.08 -1.63 -2.60
C SER A 240 -22.02 -2.12 -1.50
N GLY A 241 -22.72 -1.22 -0.80
CA GLY A 241 -23.61 -1.58 0.31
C GLY A 241 -24.27 -0.38 0.94
N GLU A 242 -24.78 -0.56 2.16
CA GLU A 242 -25.50 0.51 2.89
C GLU A 242 -24.56 1.62 3.42
N THR A 243 -23.26 1.35 3.50
CA THR A 243 -22.25 2.34 3.91
C THR A 243 -21.81 3.18 2.73
N GLU A 244 -22.21 4.45 2.71
CA GLU A 244 -21.72 5.45 1.75
C GLU A 244 -20.33 6.00 2.12
N ALA A 245 -19.61 5.34 3.02
CA ALA A 245 -18.31 5.82 3.48
C ALA A 245 -17.27 5.80 2.35
N LEU A 246 -16.53 6.90 2.23
CA LEU A 246 -15.32 6.94 1.43
C LEU A 246 -14.22 6.15 2.16
N VAL A 247 -13.70 5.10 1.55
CA VAL A 247 -12.59 4.34 2.10
C VAL A 247 -11.30 4.67 1.34
N LEU A 248 -10.30 5.13 2.06
CA LEU A 248 -8.94 5.33 1.55
C LEU A 248 -8.05 4.19 2.05
N THR A 249 -7.34 3.53 1.15
CA THR A 249 -6.37 2.49 1.52
C THR A 249 -4.95 2.98 1.29
N LYS A 250 -4.08 2.74 2.25
CA LYS A 250 -2.70 3.21 2.22
C LYS A 250 -1.73 2.12 2.71
N PRO A 251 -0.65 1.81 1.96
CA PRO A 251 0.44 0.98 2.46
C PRO A 251 1.13 1.64 3.66
N GLY A 252 1.63 0.82 4.58
CA GLY A 252 2.26 1.31 5.82
C GLY A 252 3.51 2.14 5.58
N GLY A 253 4.35 1.78 4.60
CA GLY A 253 5.64 2.42 4.33
C GLY A 253 5.58 3.76 3.57
N PHE A 254 4.43 4.20 3.10
CA PHE A 254 4.32 5.35 2.20
C PHE A 254 4.05 6.66 2.93
N GLY A 255 4.70 7.73 2.47
CA GLY A 255 4.45 9.12 2.85
C GLY A 255 5.21 9.59 4.09
N SER A 256 5.37 10.91 4.19
CA SER A 256 6.00 11.59 5.32
C SER A 256 5.19 11.45 6.62
N PRO A 257 5.75 11.77 7.79
CA PRO A 257 5.02 11.78 9.07
C PRO A 257 3.74 12.62 9.05
N SER A 258 3.70 13.69 8.25
CA SER A 258 2.52 14.56 8.12
C SER A 258 1.50 14.08 7.07
N ALA A 259 1.73 12.96 6.40
CA ALA A 259 0.90 12.54 5.25
C ALA A 259 -0.59 12.39 5.61
N LEU A 260 -0.95 11.85 6.77
CA LEU A 260 -2.35 11.75 7.20
C LEU A 260 -2.97 13.13 7.46
N ILE A 261 -2.23 14.03 8.09
CA ILE A 261 -2.70 15.40 8.37
C ILE A 261 -2.97 16.13 7.04
N VAL A 262 -2.03 16.04 6.09
CA VAL A 262 -2.18 16.64 4.76
C VAL A 262 -3.37 16.02 4.01
N LEU A 263 -3.52 14.70 4.06
CA LEU A 263 -4.62 14.00 3.41
C LEU A 263 -5.99 14.43 3.95
N ILE A 264 -6.10 14.58 5.27
CA ILE A 264 -7.34 15.01 5.95
C ILE A 264 -7.60 16.50 5.74
N ALA A 265 -6.56 17.34 5.80
CA ALA A 265 -6.68 18.78 5.64
C ALA A 265 -6.86 19.22 4.17
N ALA A 266 -6.55 18.38 3.22
CA ALA A 266 -6.68 18.70 1.81
C ALA A 266 -8.16 18.91 1.47
N LYS A 267 -8.62 20.16 1.58
CA LYS A 267 -9.80 20.66 0.84
C LYS A 267 -9.40 20.56 -0.64
N MET A 268 -9.68 19.41 -1.23
CA MET A 268 -9.27 19.14 -2.60
C MET A 268 -10.13 20.03 -3.50
N SER A 269 -9.49 21.07 -4.04
CA SER A 269 -10.10 21.94 -5.04
C SER A 269 -10.58 21.09 -6.23
N PRO A 270 -11.73 21.48 -6.83
CA PRO A 270 -12.36 20.76 -7.92
C PRO A 270 -11.45 20.64 -9.15
#